data_9e71dd8cacc8f0c32c5211140547ce1d
#
_entry.id   9e71dd8cacc8f0c32c5211140547ce1d
#
_cell.length_a   1.000
_cell.length_b   1.000
_cell.length_c   1.000
_cell.angle_alpha   90.00
_cell.angle_beta   90.00
_cell.angle_gamma   90.00
#
_symmetry.space_group_name_H-M   'P 1'
#
loop_
_entity.id
_entity.type
_entity.pdbx_description
1 polymer ?
#
loop_
_entity_poly.entity_id
_entity_poly.type
_entity_poly.pdbx_seq_one_letter_code
_entity_poly.pdbx_strand_id
1 'polypeptide(L)'
;ENDSKIGEFLGIIKLTDIGCTIFKDKFNELKKSHSGVFHTASSLEKAYVTDMIQELIDSKIDVKPILIKGKWCEIDTNQDLERARILFPNTME
;
A
#
# COMPACT_ATOMS: atom_id res chain seq x y z
N GLU A 1 -16.85 -9.34 -14.16
CA GLU A 1 -16.49 -8.93 -14.50
C GLU A 1 -15.32 -8.68 -14.19
N ASN A 2 -14.69 -8.44 -14.61
CA ASN A 2 -13.59 -8.33 -14.36
C ASN A 2 -13.13 -7.10 -14.32
N ASP A 3 -13.52 -6.44 -13.55
CA ASP A 3 -13.14 -5.15 -13.39
C ASP A 3 -12.07 -5.03 -12.43
N SER A 4 -11.36 -6.07 -12.19
CA SER A 4 -10.28 -5.95 -11.26
C SER A 4 -9.25 -5.03 -11.85
N LYS A 5 -8.83 -4.07 -11.08
CA LYS A 5 -7.84 -3.10 -11.49
C LYS A 5 -6.62 -3.26 -10.63
N ILE A 6 -5.47 -3.05 -11.24
CA ILE A 6 -4.21 -3.12 -10.54
C ILE A 6 -3.65 -1.71 -10.49
N GLY A 7 -3.28 -1.29 -9.30
CA GLY A 7 -2.67 0.00 -9.12
C GLY A 7 -1.37 -0.13 -8.36
N GLU A 8 -0.58 0.92 -8.41
CA GLU A 8 0.68 0.95 -7.68
C GLU A 8 0.47 1.77 -6.41
N PHE A 9 0.86 1.20 -5.27
CA PHE A 9 0.70 1.86 -3.99
C PHE A 9 1.83 2.88 -3.81
N LEU A 10 1.48 4.12 -3.60
CA LEU A 10 2.46 5.19 -3.46
C LEU A 10 3.00 5.35 -2.05
N GLY A 11 2.54 4.53 -1.11
CA GLY A 11 3.04 4.61 0.25
C GLY A 11 2.24 5.53 1.16
N ILE A 12 1.07 5.96 0.71
CA ILE A 12 0.22 6.85 1.51
C ILE A 12 -1.11 6.17 1.75
N ILE A 13 -1.50 6.04 3.02
CA ILE A 13 -2.76 5.44 3.35
C ILE A 13 -3.38 6.25 4.49
N LYS A 14 -4.68 6.43 4.45
CA LYS A 14 -5.42 7.09 5.52
C LYS A 14 -6.37 6.08 6.15
N LEU A 15 -6.34 6.00 7.46
CA LEU A 15 -7.21 5.10 8.21
C LEU A 15 -8.10 5.93 9.11
N THR A 16 -9.39 5.61 9.12
CA THR A 16 -10.29 6.19 10.11
C THR A 16 -10.04 5.49 11.45
N ASP A 17 -10.65 6.00 12.53
CA ASP A 17 -10.52 5.34 13.82
C ASP A 17 -11.01 3.90 13.75
N ILE A 18 -12.15 3.70 13.09
CA ILE A 18 -12.69 2.35 12.91
C ILE A 18 -11.75 1.52 12.06
N GLY A 19 -11.19 2.14 11.00
CA GLY A 19 -10.23 1.45 10.13
C GLY A 19 -8.99 1.01 10.86
N CYS A 20 -8.49 1.84 11.77
CA CYS A 20 -7.34 1.48 12.59
C CYS A 20 -7.65 0.25 13.45
N THR A 21 -8.84 0.22 14.06
CA THR A 21 -9.24 -0.90 14.88
C THR A 21 -9.35 -2.17 14.05
N ILE A 22 -9.97 -2.07 12.88
CA ILE A 22 -10.11 -3.22 11.99
C ILE A 22 -8.74 -3.74 11.57
N PHE A 23 -7.84 -2.85 11.20
CA PHE A 23 -6.50 -3.23 10.78
C PHE A 23 -5.77 -3.97 11.91
N LYS A 24 -5.79 -3.40 13.11
CA LYS A 24 -5.10 -3.99 14.25
C LYS A 24 -5.70 -5.34 14.63
N ASP A 25 -7.02 -5.42 14.65
CA ASP A 25 -7.69 -6.66 15.02
C ASP A 25 -7.38 -7.76 14.02
N LYS A 26 -7.42 -7.43 12.73
CA LYS A 26 -7.10 -8.41 11.70
C LYS A 26 -5.66 -8.89 11.83
N PHE A 27 -4.73 -7.96 12.03
CA PHE A 27 -3.33 -8.34 12.18
C PHE A 27 -3.12 -9.22 13.39
N ASN A 28 -3.74 -8.88 14.51
CA ASN A 28 -3.61 -9.69 15.73
C ASN A 28 -4.22 -11.07 15.55
N GLU A 29 -5.33 -11.16 14.83
CA GLU A 29 -5.94 -12.43 14.52
C GLU A 29 -5.00 -13.29 13.67
N LEU A 30 -4.38 -12.69 12.66
CA LEU A 30 -3.48 -13.40 11.78
C LEU A 30 -2.24 -13.89 12.52
N LYS A 31 -1.75 -13.10 13.48
CA LYS A 31 -0.58 -13.51 14.26
C LYS A 31 -0.88 -14.80 15.03
N LYS A 32 -2.12 -15.04 15.39
CA LYS A 32 -2.48 -16.22 16.14
C LYS A 32 -2.82 -17.42 15.25
N SER A 33 -3.35 -17.16 14.07
CA SER A 33 -3.93 -18.23 13.26
C SER A 33 -3.23 -18.48 11.95
N HIS A 34 -2.45 -17.56 11.45
CA HIS A 34 -1.84 -17.71 10.14
C HIS A 34 -0.40 -18.17 10.24
N SER A 35 0.00 -19.09 9.38
CA SER A 35 1.39 -19.50 9.26
C SER A 35 1.69 -19.71 7.78
N GLY A 36 2.95 -19.54 7.42
CA GLY A 36 3.37 -19.74 6.03
C GLY A 36 3.24 -18.48 5.21
N VAL A 37 3.16 -18.67 3.90
CA VAL A 37 3.09 -17.56 2.95
C VAL A 37 1.90 -16.66 3.24
N PHE A 38 2.13 -15.34 3.20
CA PHE A 38 1.08 -14.36 3.39
C PHE A 38 1.12 -13.42 2.19
N HIS A 39 0.19 -13.65 1.25
CA HIS A 39 0.13 -12.90 -0.02
C HIS A 39 1.48 -12.97 -0.75
N THR A 40 2.18 -11.85 -0.94
CA THR A 40 3.45 -11.89 -1.65
C THR A 40 4.63 -12.13 -0.72
N ALA A 41 4.42 -12.17 0.59
CA ALA A 41 5.50 -12.34 1.55
C ALA A 41 5.65 -13.79 1.94
N SER A 42 6.85 -14.18 2.32
CA SER A 42 7.12 -15.56 2.71
C SER A 42 6.50 -15.89 4.07
N SER A 43 6.17 -14.88 4.86
CA SER A 43 5.52 -15.07 6.15
C SER A 43 4.85 -13.77 6.54
N LEU A 44 3.99 -13.82 7.55
CA LEU A 44 3.33 -12.62 8.05
C LEU A 44 4.35 -11.63 8.58
N GLU A 45 5.39 -12.12 9.25
CA GLU A 45 6.41 -11.26 9.83
C GLU A 45 7.19 -10.48 8.79
N LYS A 46 7.23 -10.97 7.57
CA LYS A 46 7.95 -10.31 6.49
C LYS A 46 7.02 -9.57 5.54
N ALA A 47 5.78 -9.42 5.91
CA ALA A 47 4.79 -8.80 5.03
C ALA A 47 4.98 -7.29 4.98
N TYR A 48 4.56 -6.71 3.86
CA TYR A 48 4.51 -5.28 3.70
C TYR A 48 3.09 -4.79 3.93
N VAL A 49 2.93 -3.48 4.05
CA VAL A 49 1.60 -2.89 4.20
C VAL A 49 0.68 -3.28 3.05
N THR A 50 1.23 -3.40 1.85
CA THR A 50 0.42 -3.80 0.68
C THR A 50 -0.18 -5.18 0.86
N ASP A 51 0.53 -6.09 1.53
CA ASP A 51 -0.02 -7.42 1.81
C ASP A 51 -1.20 -7.32 2.77
N MET A 52 -1.11 -6.46 3.79
CA MET A 52 -2.22 -6.25 4.71
C MET A 52 -3.41 -5.59 4.03
N ILE A 53 -3.16 -4.63 3.14
CA ILE A 53 -4.24 -4.01 2.40
C ILE A 53 -4.97 -5.06 1.55
N GLN A 54 -4.22 -5.94 0.91
CA GLN A 54 -4.83 -7.01 0.12
C GLN A 54 -5.65 -7.94 1.00
N GLU A 55 -5.16 -8.24 2.20
CA GLU A 55 -5.89 -9.09 3.13
C GLU A 55 -7.22 -8.45 3.52
N LEU A 56 -7.22 -7.14 3.76
CA LEU A 56 -8.45 -6.43 4.11
C LEU A 56 -9.44 -6.47 2.95
N ILE A 57 -8.95 -6.27 1.72
CA ILE A 57 -9.79 -6.32 0.54
C ILE A 57 -10.40 -7.72 0.39
N ASP A 58 -9.58 -8.75 0.55
CA ASP A 58 -10.05 -10.13 0.42
C ASP A 58 -11.06 -10.47 1.51
N SER A 59 -10.97 -9.80 2.66
CA SER A 59 -11.91 -10.00 3.76
C SER A 59 -13.15 -9.12 3.64
N LYS A 60 -13.34 -8.47 2.49
CA LYS A 60 -14.50 -7.64 2.21
C LYS A 60 -14.57 -6.38 3.03
N ILE A 61 -13.44 -5.90 3.51
CA ILE A 61 -13.36 -4.61 4.18
C ILE A 61 -13.34 -3.53 3.09
N ASP A 62 -14.01 -2.43 3.34
CA ASP A 62 -14.12 -1.36 2.35
C ASP A 62 -12.81 -0.56 2.29
N VAL A 63 -12.00 -0.82 1.29
CA VAL A 63 -10.75 -0.11 1.05
C VAL A 63 -10.92 0.66 -0.24
N LYS A 64 -10.88 1.98 -0.16
CA LYS A 64 -11.14 2.81 -1.32
C LYS A 64 -9.85 3.35 -1.89
N PRO A 65 -9.56 3.09 -3.16
CA PRO A 65 -8.39 3.68 -3.78
C PRO A 65 -8.67 5.13 -4.16
N ILE A 66 -7.67 5.97 -3.99
CA ILE A 66 -7.71 7.34 -4.48
C ILE A 66 -6.67 7.41 -5.59
N LEU A 67 -7.14 7.55 -6.80
CA LEU A 67 -6.26 7.54 -7.95
C LEU A 67 -5.65 8.92 -8.14
N ILE A 68 -4.34 8.93 -8.39
CA ILE A 68 -3.62 10.15 -8.63
C ILE A 68 -3.34 10.26 -10.11
N LYS A 69 -3.67 11.39 -10.68
CA LYS A 69 -3.40 11.67 -12.08
C LYS A 69 -2.37 12.76 -12.15
N GLY A 70 -1.56 12.72 -13.21
CA GLY A 70 -0.56 13.73 -13.42
C GLY A 70 0.81 13.26 -13.01
N LYS A 71 1.64 14.22 -12.66
CA LYS A 71 3.06 13.93 -12.39
C LYS A 71 3.25 13.43 -10.98
N TRP A 72 4.01 12.36 -10.84
CA TRP A 72 4.44 11.89 -9.53
C TRP A 72 5.71 11.06 -9.72
N CYS A 73 6.49 10.92 -8.68
CA CYS A 73 7.66 10.06 -8.72
C CYS A 73 8.09 9.73 -7.29
N GLU A 74 8.85 8.64 -7.18
CA GLU A 74 9.47 8.26 -5.92
C GLU A 74 10.96 8.57 -6.03
N ILE A 75 11.56 9.00 -4.93
CA ILE A 75 12.97 9.36 -4.91
C ILE A 75 13.66 8.44 -3.93
N ASP A 76 14.30 7.39 -4.44
CA ASP A 76 15.07 6.46 -3.62
C ASP A 76 16.55 6.46 -4.01
N THR A 77 16.87 6.95 -5.19
CA THR A 77 18.23 6.95 -5.70
C THR A 77 18.56 8.32 -6.27
N ASN A 78 19.84 8.53 -6.61
CA ASN A 78 20.25 9.77 -7.26
C ASN A 78 19.61 9.92 -8.62
N GLN A 79 19.43 8.80 -9.34
CA GLN A 79 18.78 8.84 -10.65
C GLN A 79 17.33 9.27 -10.49
N ASP A 80 16.65 8.81 -9.43
CA ASP A 80 15.27 9.23 -9.16
C ASP A 80 15.20 10.72 -8.90
N LEU A 81 16.17 11.27 -8.17
CA LEU A 81 16.21 12.68 -7.89
C LEU A 81 16.36 13.50 -9.16
N GLU A 82 17.22 13.04 -10.09
CA GLU A 82 17.38 13.72 -11.35
C GLU A 82 16.08 13.71 -12.15
N ARG A 83 15.38 12.57 -12.16
CA ARG A 83 14.10 12.50 -12.86
C ARG A 83 13.07 13.45 -12.23
N ALA A 84 13.09 13.55 -10.89
CA ALA A 84 12.17 14.44 -10.20
C ALA A 84 12.43 15.91 -10.56
N ARG A 85 13.70 16.28 -10.69
CA ARG A 85 14.05 17.65 -11.08
C ARG A 85 13.52 18.00 -12.46
N ILE A 86 13.54 17.02 -13.38
CA ILE A 86 12.99 17.22 -14.70
C ILE A 86 11.48 17.35 -14.67
N LEU A 87 10.81 16.49 -13.87
CA LEU A 87 9.36 16.52 -13.78
C LEU A 87 8.83 17.75 -13.04
N PHE A 88 9.58 18.23 -12.03
CA PHE A 88 9.14 19.33 -11.19
C PHE A 88 10.22 20.40 -11.06
N PRO A 89 10.59 21.04 -12.17
CA PRO A 89 11.77 21.92 -12.14
C PRO A 89 11.60 23.14 -11.25
N ASN A 90 10.36 23.60 -11.03
CA ASN A 90 10.14 24.79 -10.25
C ASN A 90 9.92 24.53 -8.77
N THR A 91 9.84 23.29 -8.38
CA THR A 91 9.58 22.93 -6.99
C THR A 91 10.75 22.26 -6.31
N MET A 92 11.81 21.97 -7.05
CA MET A 92 12.94 21.22 -6.50
C MET A 92 14.16 22.12 -6.27
N GLU A 93 13.99 23.40 -6.21
CA GLU A 93 15.09 24.31 -5.98
C GLU A 93 15.47 24.43 -4.53
#